data_0ed3baf93ea9e23a73b5360b43225dd0
#
_entry.id   0ed3baf93ea9e23a73b5360b43225dd0
#
_cell.length_a   1.000
_cell.length_b   1.000
_cell.length_c   1.000
_cell.angle_alpha   90.00
_cell.angle_beta   90.00
_cell.angle_gamma   90.00
#
_symmetry.space_group_name_H-M   'P 1'
#
loop_
_entity.id
_entity.type
_entity.pdbx_description
1 polymer ?
#
loop_
_entity_poly.entity_id
_entity_poly.type
_entity_poly.pdbx_seq_one_letter_code
_entity_poly.pdbx_strand_id
1 'polypeptide(L)'
;QEEFNNVVLGPLFKELGIDSQEKLDEKRDEFERRLFALTLKDVYETMGYEYQTGLPSYKPLKGCVAMANRGPNTNGSQFFINLTSTPWLTGKHTVFGKVIEGMDVVEAIGVVETGEANKPKTPVVIESVTIIR
;
A
#
# COMPACT_ATOMS: atom_id res chain seq x y z
N GLN A 1 4.30 -16.57 1.00
CA GLN A 1 3.61 -17.55 1.86
C GLN A 1 3.89 -17.31 3.34
N GLU A 2 5.15 -17.08 3.70
CA GLU A 2 5.54 -16.79 5.09
C GLU A 2 4.89 -15.51 5.62
N GLU A 3 4.87 -14.44 4.84
CA GLU A 3 4.21 -13.18 5.19
C GLU A 3 2.70 -13.37 5.38
N PHE A 4 2.03 -14.13 4.50
CA PHE A 4 0.62 -14.46 4.64
C PHE A 4 0.34 -15.26 5.91
N ASN A 5 1.16 -16.25 6.22
CA ASN A 5 1.04 -17.04 7.43
C ASN A 5 1.18 -16.18 8.69
N ASN A 6 2.16 -15.28 8.71
CA ASN A 6 2.45 -14.44 9.87
C ASN A 6 1.41 -13.32 10.07
N VAL A 7 0.91 -12.73 8.97
CA VAL A 7 0.04 -11.56 9.02
C VAL A 7 -1.45 -11.93 9.06
N VAL A 8 -1.82 -13.06 8.47
CA VAL A 8 -3.24 -13.46 8.33
C VAL A 8 -3.55 -14.67 9.21
N LEU A 9 -2.86 -15.80 8.97
CA LEU A 9 -3.22 -17.05 9.63
C LEU A 9 -2.84 -17.07 11.12
N GLY A 10 -1.65 -16.58 11.47
CA GLY A 10 -1.17 -16.58 12.85
C GLY A 10 -2.10 -15.84 13.82
N PRO A 11 -2.47 -14.58 13.54
CA PRO A 11 -3.45 -13.83 14.34
C PRO A 11 -4.81 -14.52 14.41
N LEU A 12 -5.31 -15.08 13.31
CA LEU A 12 -6.59 -15.77 13.27
C LEU A 12 -6.57 -17.07 14.09
N PHE A 13 -5.48 -17.83 14.02
CA PHE A 13 -5.29 -19.02 14.86
C PHE A 13 -5.28 -18.66 16.35
N LYS A 14 -4.60 -17.57 16.71
CA LYS A 14 -4.55 -17.07 18.09
C LYS A 14 -5.94 -16.63 18.58
N GLU A 15 -6.67 -15.88 17.77
CA GLU A 15 -8.04 -15.41 18.08
C GLU A 15 -8.98 -16.59 18.33
N LEU A 16 -8.92 -17.61 17.50
CA LEU A 16 -9.77 -18.81 17.60
C LEU A 16 -9.23 -19.87 18.58
N GLY A 17 -8.05 -19.65 19.18
CA GLY A 17 -7.42 -20.61 20.08
C GLY A 17 -7.03 -21.93 19.38
N ILE A 18 -6.64 -21.87 18.13
CA ILE A 18 -6.19 -23.01 17.31
C ILE A 18 -4.68 -23.15 17.49
N ASP A 19 -4.25 -24.15 18.23
CA ASP A 19 -2.85 -24.45 18.52
C ASP A 19 -2.41 -25.86 18.08
N SER A 20 -3.34 -26.63 17.50
CA SER A 20 -3.12 -27.97 17.01
C SER A 20 -3.98 -28.28 15.79
N GLN A 21 -3.61 -29.34 15.05
CA GLN A 21 -4.39 -29.82 13.92
C GLN A 21 -5.79 -30.30 14.35
N GLU A 22 -5.90 -30.90 15.51
CA GLU A 22 -7.18 -31.37 16.07
C GLU A 22 -8.14 -30.19 16.29
N LYS A 23 -7.67 -29.11 16.91
CA LYS A 23 -8.48 -27.89 17.11
C LYS A 23 -8.82 -27.18 15.80
N LEU A 24 -7.93 -27.24 14.81
CA LEU A 24 -8.24 -26.73 13.46
C LEU A 24 -9.37 -27.53 12.82
N ASP A 25 -9.35 -28.86 12.95
CA ASP A 25 -10.39 -29.70 12.40
C ASP A 25 -11.74 -29.51 13.11
N GLU A 26 -11.73 -29.34 14.44
CA GLU A 26 -12.92 -29.02 15.22
C GLU A 26 -13.54 -27.67 14.86
N LYS A 27 -12.71 -26.66 14.56
CA LYS A 27 -13.12 -25.27 14.30
C LYS A 27 -13.07 -24.88 12.83
N ARG A 28 -12.96 -25.84 11.94
CA ARG A 28 -12.75 -25.60 10.49
C ARG A 28 -13.79 -24.65 9.90
N ASP A 29 -15.06 -24.87 10.13
CA ASP A 29 -16.14 -24.03 9.57
C ASP A 29 -16.10 -22.60 10.11
N GLU A 30 -15.73 -22.42 11.36
CA GLU A 30 -15.57 -21.10 11.96
C GLU A 30 -14.32 -20.40 11.40
N PHE A 31 -13.21 -21.12 11.31
CA PHE A 31 -11.96 -20.62 10.73
C PHE A 31 -12.16 -20.16 9.28
N GLU A 32 -12.78 -20.99 8.45
CA GLU A 32 -13.03 -20.65 7.04
C GLU A 32 -13.96 -19.44 6.92
N ARG A 33 -15.04 -19.37 7.68
CA ARG A 33 -15.92 -18.20 7.69
C ARG A 33 -15.20 -16.92 8.07
N ARG A 34 -14.33 -16.96 9.09
CA ARG A 34 -13.54 -15.80 9.53
C ARG A 34 -12.49 -15.42 8.51
N LEU A 35 -11.79 -16.39 7.93
CA LEU A 35 -10.78 -16.18 6.90
C LEU A 35 -11.36 -15.48 5.66
N PHE A 36 -12.50 -15.97 5.16
CA PHE A 36 -13.18 -15.41 3.98
C PHE A 36 -13.87 -14.08 4.25
N ALA A 37 -14.15 -13.74 5.51
CA ALA A 37 -14.71 -12.46 5.90
C ALA A 37 -13.66 -11.34 6.05
N LEU A 38 -12.36 -11.67 6.08
CA LEU A 38 -11.29 -10.68 6.20
C LEU A 38 -11.27 -9.73 5.01
N THR A 39 -11.23 -8.44 5.32
CA THR A 39 -11.02 -7.39 4.33
C THR A 39 -9.53 -7.04 4.23
N LEU A 40 -9.12 -6.34 3.15
CA LEU A 40 -7.77 -5.77 3.06
C LEU A 40 -7.46 -4.84 4.24
N LYS A 41 -8.47 -4.14 4.75
CA LYS A 41 -8.31 -3.28 5.92
C LYS A 41 -7.92 -4.10 7.15
N ASP A 42 -8.63 -5.19 7.44
CA ASP A 42 -8.33 -6.05 8.59
C ASP A 42 -6.90 -6.60 8.53
N VAL A 43 -6.48 -7.05 7.33
CA VAL A 43 -5.11 -7.52 7.09
C VAL A 43 -4.09 -6.43 7.36
N TYR A 44 -4.32 -5.21 6.89
CA TYR A 44 -3.38 -4.11 7.10
C TYR A 44 -3.37 -3.61 8.56
N GLU A 45 -4.50 -3.63 9.25
CA GLU A 45 -4.57 -3.34 10.69
C GLU A 45 -3.73 -4.34 11.49
N THR A 46 -3.71 -5.61 11.11
CA THR A 46 -2.81 -6.62 11.68
C THR A 46 -1.32 -6.29 11.46
N MET A 47 -1.00 -5.62 10.35
CA MET A 47 0.35 -5.12 10.05
C MET A 47 0.71 -3.82 10.78
N GLY A 48 -0.20 -3.27 11.59
CA GLY A 48 0.00 -2.03 12.35
C GLY A 48 -0.42 -0.75 11.63
N TYR A 49 -1.19 -0.85 10.52
CA TYR A 49 -1.81 0.32 9.92
C TYR A 49 -3.02 0.75 10.75
N GLU A 50 -3.21 2.06 10.91
CA GLU A 50 -4.36 2.65 11.57
C GLU A 50 -5.14 3.52 10.58
N TYR A 51 -6.47 3.38 10.58
CA TYR A 51 -7.33 4.12 9.65
C TYR A 51 -8.30 5.01 10.42
N GLN A 52 -8.31 6.29 10.07
CA GLN A 52 -9.28 7.23 10.61
C GLN A 52 -10.62 7.05 9.88
N THR A 53 -11.71 6.93 10.65
CA THR A 53 -13.07 6.89 10.11
C THR A 53 -13.52 8.27 9.65
N GLY A 54 -14.30 8.31 8.58
CA GLY A 54 -14.88 9.56 8.07
C GLY A 54 -13.98 10.41 7.18
N LEU A 55 -12.71 10.00 6.94
CA LEU A 55 -11.86 10.64 5.96
C LEU A 55 -12.06 10.02 4.57
N PRO A 56 -12.09 10.84 3.49
CA PRO A 56 -12.11 10.32 2.15
C PRO A 56 -10.80 9.57 1.86
N SER A 57 -10.91 8.40 1.23
CA SER A 57 -9.78 7.61 0.76
C SER A 57 -9.79 7.56 -0.76
N TYR A 58 -8.64 7.83 -1.38
CA TYR A 58 -8.48 7.84 -2.82
C TYR A 58 -7.65 6.63 -3.25
N LYS A 59 -8.10 5.97 -4.32
CA LYS A 59 -7.34 4.86 -4.93
C LYS A 59 -6.12 5.39 -5.66
N PRO A 60 -4.98 4.69 -5.62
CA PRO A 60 -3.76 5.07 -6.34
C PRO A 60 -3.87 4.73 -7.84
N LEU A 61 -4.63 5.54 -8.56
CA LEU A 61 -4.84 5.44 -9.99
C LEU A 61 -3.70 6.13 -10.77
N LYS A 62 -3.64 5.92 -12.09
CA LYS A 62 -2.71 6.64 -12.97
C LYS A 62 -2.82 8.15 -12.76
N GLY A 63 -1.69 8.83 -12.64
CA GLY A 63 -1.57 10.26 -12.39
C GLY A 63 -1.79 10.69 -10.94
N CYS A 64 -2.14 9.78 -10.02
CA CYS A 64 -2.20 10.10 -8.60
C CYS A 64 -0.80 10.34 -8.02
N VAL A 65 -0.71 11.28 -7.07
CA VAL A 65 0.48 11.57 -6.28
C VAL A 65 0.27 11.01 -4.88
N ALA A 66 1.20 10.18 -4.43
CA ALA A 66 1.08 9.50 -3.14
C ALA A 66 2.40 9.51 -2.36
N MET A 67 2.30 9.39 -1.03
CA MET A 67 3.46 9.33 -0.14
C MET A 67 4.16 7.97 -0.22
N ALA A 68 5.47 7.99 -0.39
CA ALA A 68 6.29 6.80 -0.24
C ALA A 68 6.49 6.48 1.25
N ASN A 69 6.46 5.19 1.59
CA ASN A 69 6.72 4.72 2.95
C ASN A 69 7.32 3.31 2.93
N ARG A 70 7.73 2.81 4.10
CA ARG A 70 8.26 1.46 4.34
C ARG A 70 7.40 0.68 5.33
N GLY A 71 6.13 1.01 5.44
CA GLY A 71 5.18 0.42 6.38
C GLY A 71 4.45 1.47 7.22
N PRO A 72 3.73 1.06 8.27
CA PRO A 72 2.96 1.96 9.12
C PRO A 72 3.82 3.07 9.73
N ASN A 73 3.29 4.29 9.78
CA ASN A 73 3.91 5.45 10.42
C ASN A 73 5.33 5.82 9.92
N THR A 74 5.67 5.45 8.66
CA THR A 74 6.99 5.71 8.07
C THR A 74 6.96 6.70 6.90
N ASN A 75 5.88 7.47 6.71
CA ASN A 75 5.84 8.54 5.73
C ASN A 75 6.90 9.61 6.06
N GLY A 76 7.70 9.95 5.07
CA GLY A 76 8.69 11.04 5.15
C GLY A 76 8.35 12.13 4.13
N SER A 77 9.39 12.65 3.45
CA SER A 77 9.25 13.66 2.41
C SER A 77 9.21 13.08 0.99
N GLN A 78 9.39 11.78 0.83
CA GLN A 78 9.36 11.12 -0.48
C GLN A 78 7.94 10.89 -0.95
N PHE A 79 7.70 11.20 -2.21
CA PHE A 79 6.44 10.94 -2.90
C PHE A 79 6.69 10.28 -4.25
N PHE A 80 5.66 9.75 -4.85
CA PHE A 80 5.69 9.21 -6.22
C PHE A 80 4.45 9.61 -6.99
N ILE A 81 4.57 9.59 -8.32
CA ILE A 81 3.46 9.81 -9.25
C ILE A 81 3.21 8.50 -9.99
N ASN A 82 1.99 8.00 -9.96
CA ASN A 82 1.64 6.74 -10.59
C ASN A 82 1.61 6.87 -12.12
N LEU A 83 2.45 6.12 -12.81
CA LEU A 83 2.40 5.95 -14.27
C LEU A 83 1.27 5.01 -14.72
N THR A 84 0.83 4.15 -13.83
CA THR A 84 -0.30 3.22 -14.02
C THR A 84 -1.11 3.10 -12.74
N SER A 85 -2.28 2.49 -12.81
CA SER A 85 -3.06 2.20 -11.60
C SER A 85 -2.42 1.07 -10.79
N THR A 86 -2.26 1.28 -9.47
CA THR A 86 -1.58 0.38 -8.55
C THR A 86 -2.52 -0.04 -7.40
N PRO A 87 -3.58 -0.83 -7.68
CA PRO A 87 -4.61 -1.14 -6.68
C PRO A 87 -4.05 -1.83 -5.42
N TRP A 88 -2.94 -2.55 -5.52
CA TRP A 88 -2.26 -3.19 -4.40
C TRP A 88 -1.63 -2.24 -3.38
N LEU A 89 -1.53 -0.94 -3.73
CA LEU A 89 -1.06 0.12 -2.83
C LEU A 89 -2.22 0.80 -2.06
N THR A 90 -3.47 0.42 -2.37
CA THR A 90 -4.65 0.98 -1.70
C THR A 90 -4.59 0.71 -0.20
N GLY A 91 -4.79 1.75 0.61
CA GLY A 91 -4.74 1.68 2.07
C GLY A 91 -3.34 1.69 2.68
N LYS A 92 -2.27 1.54 1.89
CA LYS A 92 -0.87 1.58 2.37
C LYS A 92 -0.19 2.91 2.11
N HIS A 93 -0.51 3.57 0.99
CA HIS A 93 0.12 4.82 0.57
C HIS A 93 -0.94 5.92 0.46
N THR A 94 -0.74 6.99 1.21
CA THR A 94 -1.67 8.12 1.24
C THR A 94 -1.61 8.88 -0.08
N VAL A 95 -2.71 8.87 -0.83
CA VAL A 95 -2.91 9.71 -2.01
C VAL A 95 -3.30 11.11 -1.56
N PHE A 96 -2.54 12.12 -1.95
CA PHE A 96 -2.77 13.51 -1.54
C PHE A 96 -2.92 14.47 -2.72
N GLY A 97 -2.72 14.00 -3.95
CA GLY A 97 -2.82 14.82 -5.14
C GLY A 97 -3.05 14.03 -6.41
N LYS A 98 -3.27 14.75 -7.50
CA LYS A 98 -3.41 14.21 -8.84
C LYS A 98 -2.77 15.18 -9.85
N VAL A 99 -2.07 14.64 -10.83
CA VAL A 99 -1.57 15.41 -11.98
C VAL A 99 -2.77 15.88 -12.80
N ILE A 100 -2.89 17.18 -13.01
CA ILE A 100 -3.94 17.80 -13.80
C ILE A 100 -3.42 18.25 -15.19
N GLU A 101 -2.11 18.50 -15.30
CA GLU A 101 -1.45 18.93 -16.53
C GLU A 101 -0.01 18.40 -16.53
N GLY A 102 0.59 18.13 -17.70
CA GLY A 102 1.97 17.67 -17.85
C GLY A 102 2.18 16.19 -17.57
N MET A 103 1.16 15.33 -17.73
CA MET A 103 1.33 13.87 -17.54
C MET A 103 2.30 13.26 -18.57
N ASP A 104 2.42 13.83 -19.74
CA ASP A 104 3.41 13.49 -20.77
C ASP A 104 4.85 13.68 -20.28
N VAL A 105 5.11 14.73 -19.50
CA VAL A 105 6.40 14.98 -18.86
C VAL A 105 6.70 13.90 -17.81
N VAL A 106 5.70 13.52 -17.00
CA VAL A 106 5.85 12.44 -16.02
C VAL A 106 6.15 11.10 -16.72
N GLU A 107 5.47 10.81 -17.81
CA GLU A 107 5.71 9.62 -18.63
C GLU A 107 7.13 9.64 -19.25
N ALA A 108 7.58 10.78 -19.75
CA ALA A 108 8.95 10.96 -20.26
C ALA A 108 10.01 10.70 -19.18
N ILE A 109 9.78 11.17 -17.95
CA ILE A 109 10.66 10.86 -16.81
C ILE A 109 10.65 9.36 -16.51
N GLY A 110 9.50 8.70 -16.62
CA GLY A 110 9.34 7.27 -16.35
C GLY A 110 10.10 6.33 -17.29
N VAL A 111 10.56 6.82 -18.44
CA VAL A 111 11.29 6.04 -19.46
C VAL A 111 12.76 6.46 -19.64
N VAL A 112 13.28 7.35 -18.78
CA VAL A 112 14.70 7.74 -18.84
C VAL A 112 15.60 6.55 -18.54
N GLU A 113 16.80 6.58 -19.13
CA GLU A 113 17.79 5.54 -18.88
C GLU A 113 18.20 5.51 -17.40
N THR A 114 18.11 4.33 -16.78
CA THR A 114 18.42 4.12 -15.37
C THR A 114 19.68 3.26 -15.20
N GLY A 115 20.33 3.43 -14.05
CA GLY A 115 21.44 2.59 -13.61
C GLY A 115 21.04 1.72 -12.42
N GLU A 116 21.96 1.56 -11.48
CA GLU A 116 21.75 0.76 -10.27
C GLU A 116 20.55 1.29 -9.45
N ALA A 117 19.78 0.36 -8.88
CA ALA A 117 18.57 0.64 -8.10
C ALA A 117 17.51 1.48 -8.85
N ASN A 118 17.43 1.37 -10.17
CA ASN A 118 16.52 2.15 -11.03
C ASN A 118 16.71 3.67 -10.92
N LYS A 119 17.88 4.13 -10.51
CA LYS A 119 18.21 5.55 -10.43
C LYS A 119 18.50 6.10 -11.82
N PRO A 120 17.92 7.23 -12.25
CA PRO A 120 18.25 7.86 -13.53
C PRO A 120 19.75 8.10 -13.66
N LYS A 121 20.35 7.73 -14.81
CA LYS A 121 21.77 7.98 -15.10
C LYS A 121 22.06 9.48 -15.19
N THR A 122 21.15 10.22 -15.83
CA THR A 122 21.17 11.70 -15.79
C THR A 122 20.18 12.13 -14.73
N PRO A 123 20.60 12.91 -13.71
CA PRO A 123 19.73 13.36 -12.65
C PRO A 123 18.51 14.11 -13.17
N VAL A 124 17.31 13.73 -12.69
CA VAL A 124 16.08 14.50 -12.87
C VAL A 124 15.86 15.31 -11.59
N VAL A 125 15.81 16.62 -11.74
CA VAL A 125 15.80 17.56 -10.61
C VAL A 125 14.54 18.42 -10.65
N ILE A 126 13.89 18.57 -9.49
CA ILE A 126 12.85 19.58 -9.28
C ILE A 126 13.55 20.91 -8.99
N GLU A 127 13.51 21.84 -9.93
CA GLU A 127 14.17 23.15 -9.78
C GLU A 127 13.37 24.11 -8.91
N SER A 128 12.05 24.05 -9.01
CA SER A 128 11.17 24.91 -8.22
C SER A 128 9.79 24.29 -8.01
N VAL A 129 9.12 24.73 -6.95
CA VAL A 129 7.72 24.40 -6.65
C VAL A 129 6.98 25.69 -6.32
N THR A 130 5.87 25.96 -7.00
CA THR A 130 5.01 27.12 -6.71
C THR A 130 3.65 26.64 -6.22
N ILE A 131 3.21 27.16 -5.08
CA ILE A 131 1.87 26.90 -4.55
C ILE A 131 0.91 27.99 -5.04
N ILE A 132 -0.10 27.58 -5.80
CA ILE A 132 -1.17 28.49 -6.26
C ILE A 132 -2.36 28.30 -5.30
N ARG A 133 -2.80 29.39 -4.70
CA ARG A 133 -3.93 29.42 -3.75
C ARG A 133 -5.13 30.07 -4.39
#